data_3e55e4dc03c3fa26b22237ab3277a32e
#
_entry.id   3e55e4dc03c3fa26b22237ab3277a32e
#
_cell.length_a   1.000
_cell.length_b   1.000
_cell.length_c   1.000
_cell.angle_alpha   90.00
_cell.angle_beta   90.00
_cell.angle_gamma   90.00
#
_symmetry.space_group_name_H-M   'P 1'
#
loop_
_entity.id
_entity.type
_entity.pdbx_description
1 polymer ?
#
loop_
_entity_poly.entity_id
_entity_poly.type
_entity_poly.pdbx_seq_one_letter_code
_entity_poly.pdbx_strand_id
1 'polypeptide(L)'
;IPSHCWLMHKDDFDSVQAFDPIIYPEDYDLCFRMYAKGLTIIGIDKLLHHWRDRSDRISRTWEEYKDNRYFDMKLRFFYELDREKKRPLVLWGAGRNGKDMAKLIQSNNDQFHWVCDNGRKIGKDIYGVIMEHFDAVPQLENPQIMIVVSSPDGKIEIQKDLDRWGKVPVKDYWFFA
;
A
#
# COMPACT_ATOMS: atom_id res chain seq x y z
N ILE A 1 -10.36 -2.68 -5.23
CA ILE A 1 -11.57 -3.02 -6.02
C ILE A 1 -12.74 -2.28 -5.40
N PRO A 2 -13.55 -1.51 -6.16
CA PRO A 2 -14.67 -0.75 -5.61
C PRO A 2 -15.72 -1.65 -4.97
N SER A 3 -16.30 -1.21 -3.85
CA SER A 3 -17.25 -2.01 -3.04
C SER A 3 -18.49 -2.48 -3.80
N HIS A 4 -18.94 -1.72 -4.80
CA HIS A 4 -20.07 -2.12 -5.65
C HIS A 4 -19.78 -3.31 -6.61
N CYS A 5 -18.53 -3.77 -6.66
CA CYS A 5 -18.11 -4.96 -7.41
C CYS A 5 -17.93 -6.20 -6.51
N TRP A 6 -18.35 -6.13 -5.25
CA TRP A 6 -18.20 -7.23 -4.30
C TRP A 6 -19.48 -8.06 -4.20
N LEU A 7 -19.29 -9.35 -3.99
CA LEU A 7 -20.33 -10.28 -3.57
C LEU A 7 -19.73 -11.12 -2.43
N MET A 8 -20.47 -11.21 -1.33
CA MET A 8 -20.06 -11.98 -0.17
C MET A 8 -21.25 -12.58 0.56
N HIS A 9 -21.02 -13.59 1.37
CA HIS A 9 -22.03 -14.09 2.30
C HIS A 9 -22.33 -13.06 3.40
N LYS A 10 -23.58 -12.99 3.81
CA LYS A 10 -24.01 -12.08 4.87
C LYS A 10 -23.28 -12.37 6.19
N ASP A 11 -23.10 -13.65 6.49
CA ASP A 11 -22.40 -14.08 7.71
C ASP A 11 -20.94 -13.62 7.74
N ASP A 12 -20.24 -13.63 6.59
CA ASP A 12 -18.87 -13.09 6.47
C ASP A 12 -18.86 -11.59 6.72
N PHE A 13 -19.81 -10.86 6.12
CA PHE A 13 -19.98 -9.41 6.32
C PHE A 13 -20.25 -9.06 7.78
N ASP A 14 -21.18 -9.77 8.42
CA ASP A 14 -21.54 -9.57 9.82
C ASP A 14 -20.37 -9.96 10.75
N SER A 15 -19.60 -11.01 10.40
CA SER A 15 -18.47 -11.49 11.18
C SER A 15 -17.34 -10.48 11.33
N VAL A 16 -17.24 -9.55 10.37
CA VAL A 16 -16.28 -8.43 10.37
C VAL A 16 -16.92 -7.10 10.76
N GLN A 17 -18.13 -7.12 11.34
CA GLN A 17 -18.87 -5.95 11.85
C GLN A 17 -19.33 -4.97 10.76
N ALA A 18 -19.58 -5.45 9.54
CA ALA A 18 -20.11 -4.65 8.43
C ALA A 18 -19.31 -3.37 8.13
N PHE A 19 -19.93 -2.33 7.54
CA PHE A 19 -19.29 -1.02 7.37
C PHE A 19 -19.29 -0.24 8.68
N ASP A 20 -18.15 0.36 9.02
CA ASP A 20 -18.07 1.34 10.10
C ASP A 20 -18.39 2.74 9.53
N PRO A 21 -19.47 3.40 10.01
CA PRO A 21 -19.89 4.70 9.47
C PRO A 21 -18.96 5.85 9.86
N ILE A 22 -18.01 5.64 10.75
CA ILE A 22 -17.06 6.66 11.25
C ILE A 22 -15.76 6.61 10.49
N ILE A 23 -15.38 5.43 9.95
CA ILE A 23 -14.10 5.20 9.29
C ILE A 23 -14.23 5.48 7.78
N TYR A 24 -13.29 6.26 7.26
CA TYR A 24 -13.19 6.59 5.84
C TYR A 24 -11.81 6.26 5.27
N PRO A 25 -11.74 5.61 4.08
CA PRO A 25 -12.84 5.05 3.31
C PRO A 25 -13.32 3.70 3.89
N GLU A 26 -14.62 3.57 4.03
CA GLU A 26 -15.30 2.43 4.66
C GLU A 26 -15.04 1.09 3.97
N ASP A 27 -14.87 1.12 2.64
CA ASP A 27 -14.60 -0.07 1.83
C ASP A 27 -13.16 -0.59 2.02
N TYR A 28 -12.19 0.29 2.16
CA TYR A 28 -10.82 -0.10 2.48
C TYR A 28 -10.71 -0.71 3.88
N ASP A 29 -11.32 -0.07 4.88
CA ASP A 29 -11.34 -0.59 6.24
C ASP A 29 -11.99 -1.97 6.31
N LEU A 30 -13.13 -2.15 5.64
CA LEU A 30 -13.81 -3.45 5.56
C LEU A 30 -12.92 -4.52 4.91
N CYS A 31 -12.24 -4.20 3.82
CA CYS A 31 -11.28 -5.12 3.17
C CYS A 31 -10.16 -5.55 4.13
N PHE A 32 -9.60 -4.64 4.89
CA PHE A 32 -8.55 -4.96 5.84
C PHE A 32 -9.06 -5.82 7.00
N ARG A 33 -10.28 -5.56 7.49
CA ARG A 33 -10.89 -6.41 8.53
C ARG A 33 -11.20 -7.82 8.02
N MET A 34 -11.63 -7.95 6.77
CA MET A 34 -11.77 -9.26 6.09
C MET A 34 -10.43 -9.98 5.99
N TYR A 35 -9.39 -9.29 5.59
CA TYR A 35 -8.02 -9.83 5.52
C TYR A 35 -7.55 -10.28 6.91
N ALA A 36 -7.69 -9.44 7.93
CA ALA A 36 -7.34 -9.76 9.31
C ALA A 36 -8.10 -10.98 9.85
N LYS A 37 -9.33 -11.18 9.40
CA LYS A 37 -10.16 -12.36 9.74
C LYS A 37 -9.73 -13.64 9.02
N GLY A 38 -8.88 -13.53 8.01
CA GLY A 38 -8.46 -14.66 7.17
C GLY A 38 -9.50 -15.08 6.13
N LEU A 39 -10.44 -14.18 5.77
CA LEU A 39 -11.41 -14.47 4.71
C LEU A 39 -10.73 -14.52 3.35
N THR A 40 -11.09 -15.49 2.53
CA THR A 40 -10.55 -15.64 1.18
C THR A 40 -11.27 -14.72 0.21
N ILE A 41 -10.52 -13.84 -0.45
CA ILE A 41 -11.03 -12.93 -1.49
C ILE A 41 -10.61 -13.47 -2.85
N ILE A 42 -11.59 -13.78 -3.71
CA ILE A 42 -11.35 -14.36 -5.04
C ILE A 42 -11.72 -13.34 -6.11
N GLY A 43 -10.79 -13.06 -7.02
CA GLY A 43 -11.06 -12.28 -8.23
C GLY A 43 -11.74 -13.14 -9.29
N ILE A 44 -12.78 -12.59 -9.94
CA ILE A 44 -13.45 -13.25 -11.07
C ILE A 44 -13.03 -12.53 -12.35
N ASP A 45 -12.36 -13.25 -13.27
CA ASP A 45 -11.94 -12.72 -14.56
C ASP A 45 -13.09 -12.77 -15.57
N LYS A 46 -14.14 -12.00 -15.28
CA LYS A 46 -15.32 -11.81 -16.15
C LYS A 46 -15.81 -10.37 -16.04
N LEU A 47 -16.23 -9.79 -17.15
CA LEU A 47 -16.90 -8.50 -17.16
C LEU A 47 -18.36 -8.70 -16.70
N LEU A 48 -18.61 -8.47 -15.40
CA LEU A 48 -19.91 -8.63 -14.77
C LEU A 48 -20.61 -7.31 -14.47
N HIS A 49 -19.91 -6.18 -14.56
CA HIS A 49 -20.43 -4.88 -14.22
C HIS A 49 -19.90 -3.79 -15.16
N HIS A 50 -20.81 -2.97 -15.68
CA HIS A 50 -20.51 -1.74 -16.41
C HIS A 50 -20.78 -0.55 -15.52
N TRP A 51 -19.74 0.21 -15.22
CA TRP A 51 -19.85 1.36 -14.36
C TRP A 51 -19.72 2.68 -15.10
N ARG A 52 -20.69 3.58 -14.89
CA ARG A 52 -20.64 4.91 -15.50
C ARG A 52 -19.68 5.80 -14.72
N ASP A 53 -18.55 6.13 -15.34
CA ASP A 53 -17.62 7.10 -14.76
C ASP A 53 -18.14 8.54 -15.00
N ARG A 54 -18.10 9.34 -13.93
CA ARG A 54 -18.51 10.75 -13.95
C ARG A 54 -17.42 11.62 -13.33
N SER A 55 -17.27 12.86 -13.87
CA SER A 55 -16.25 13.81 -13.39
C SER A 55 -16.53 14.33 -11.96
N ASP A 56 -17.81 14.36 -11.56
CA ASP A 56 -18.30 14.88 -10.27
C ASP A 56 -18.37 13.82 -9.16
N ARG A 57 -17.66 12.71 -9.31
CA ARG A 57 -17.66 11.65 -8.30
C ARG A 57 -17.06 12.12 -6.98
N ILE A 58 -17.62 11.65 -5.86
CA ILE A 58 -17.17 11.90 -4.49
C ILE A 58 -15.66 11.60 -4.38
N SER A 59 -15.17 10.47 -4.89
CA SER A 59 -13.75 10.10 -4.87
C SER A 59 -12.81 11.04 -5.65
N ARG A 60 -13.37 12.00 -6.43
CA ARG A 60 -12.62 13.02 -7.16
C ARG A 60 -12.80 14.42 -6.56
N THR A 61 -13.86 14.65 -5.82
CA THR A 61 -14.28 15.99 -5.37
C THR A 61 -14.11 16.24 -3.87
N TRP A 62 -14.15 15.21 -3.05
CA TRP A 62 -14.02 15.34 -1.61
C TRP A 62 -12.56 15.35 -1.16
N GLU A 63 -12.28 16.19 -0.16
CA GLU A 63 -10.94 16.34 0.44
C GLU A 63 -10.40 15.02 1.01
N GLU A 64 -11.28 14.21 1.61
CA GLU A 64 -10.98 12.93 2.22
C GLU A 64 -10.41 11.92 1.22
N TYR A 65 -10.79 12.05 -0.06
CA TYR A 65 -10.29 11.20 -1.15
C TYR A 65 -9.13 11.81 -1.93
N LYS A 66 -8.78 13.10 -1.65
CA LYS A 66 -7.64 13.73 -2.31
C LYS A 66 -6.35 12.98 -2.00
N ASP A 67 -5.59 12.73 -3.04
CA ASP A 67 -4.26 12.15 -2.99
C ASP A 67 -4.20 10.66 -2.57
N ASN A 68 -5.30 9.91 -2.56
CA ASN A 68 -5.35 8.51 -2.08
C ASN A 68 -4.67 8.33 -0.71
N ARG A 69 -4.93 9.24 0.22
CA ARG A 69 -4.24 9.36 1.51
C ARG A 69 -4.64 8.32 2.55
N TYR A 70 -5.02 7.16 2.15
CA TYR A 70 -5.30 6.08 3.11
C TYR A 70 -4.02 5.48 3.70
N PHE A 71 -2.92 6.26 3.68
CA PHE A 71 -1.62 5.80 4.17
C PHE A 71 -1.66 5.47 5.65
N ASP A 72 -2.32 6.29 6.47
CA ASP A 72 -2.46 6.02 7.91
C ASP A 72 -3.17 4.69 8.16
N MET A 73 -4.30 4.47 7.50
CA MET A 73 -5.06 3.22 7.61
C MET A 73 -4.26 2.03 7.09
N LYS A 74 -3.70 2.12 5.87
CA LYS A 74 -2.89 1.06 5.27
C LYS A 74 -1.68 0.73 6.14
N LEU A 75 -1.01 1.74 6.68
CA LEU A 75 0.16 1.56 7.52
C LEU A 75 -0.21 0.94 8.87
N ARG A 76 -1.32 1.36 9.49
CA ARG A 76 -1.84 0.73 10.71
C ARG A 76 -2.03 -0.76 10.51
N PHE A 77 -2.80 -1.16 9.50
CA PHE A 77 -3.04 -2.58 9.23
C PHE A 77 -1.76 -3.34 8.86
N PHE A 78 -0.84 -2.71 8.12
CA PHE A 78 0.46 -3.32 7.85
C PHE A 78 1.23 -3.60 9.15
N TYR A 79 1.27 -2.66 10.09
CA TYR A 79 1.92 -2.87 11.38
C TYR A 79 1.22 -3.91 12.26
N GLU A 80 -0.09 -3.96 12.21
CA GLU A 80 -0.89 -4.90 13.00
C GLU A 80 -0.82 -6.34 12.47
N LEU A 81 -0.77 -6.52 11.15
CA LEU A 81 -0.97 -7.83 10.52
C LEU A 81 0.29 -8.42 9.86
N ASP A 82 1.10 -7.57 9.23
CA ASP A 82 2.15 -8.05 8.31
C ASP A 82 3.57 -7.68 8.75
N ARG A 83 3.75 -6.62 9.55
CA ARG A 83 5.08 -6.12 9.90
C ARG A 83 5.84 -7.07 10.83
N GLU A 84 6.92 -7.60 10.32
CA GLU A 84 7.90 -8.39 11.06
C GLU A 84 9.13 -7.53 11.41
N LYS A 85 9.23 -7.01 12.63
CA LYS A 85 10.29 -6.06 13.03
C LYS A 85 11.71 -6.59 12.90
N LYS A 86 11.90 -7.90 12.79
CA LYS A 86 13.23 -8.51 12.53
C LYS A 86 13.67 -8.38 11.08
N ARG A 87 12.76 -8.13 10.17
CA ARG A 87 13.03 -7.94 8.73
C ARG A 87 13.33 -6.47 8.46
N PRO A 88 14.34 -6.14 7.64
CA PRO A 88 14.55 -4.76 7.18
C PRO A 88 13.30 -4.21 6.51
N LEU A 89 12.92 -2.98 6.84
CA LEU A 89 11.85 -2.27 6.14
C LEU A 89 12.45 -1.42 5.03
N VAL A 90 11.88 -1.49 3.84
CA VAL A 90 12.26 -0.67 2.69
C VAL A 90 11.09 0.20 2.27
N LEU A 91 11.30 1.49 2.12
CA LEU A 91 10.39 2.43 1.49
C LEU A 91 10.87 2.72 0.06
N TRP A 92 10.10 2.30 -0.95
CA TRP A 92 10.45 2.51 -2.36
C TRP A 92 9.61 3.62 -2.98
N GLY A 93 10.27 4.72 -3.27
CA GLY A 93 9.70 5.90 -3.89
C GLY A 93 10.06 7.19 -3.15
N ALA A 94 10.55 8.18 -3.88
CA ALA A 94 11.09 9.44 -3.34
C ALA A 94 10.26 10.67 -3.71
N GLY A 95 9.03 10.48 -4.19
CA GLY A 95 8.06 11.53 -4.50
C GLY A 95 7.37 12.08 -3.25
N ARG A 96 6.25 12.78 -3.45
CA ARG A 96 5.39 13.27 -2.35
C ARG A 96 4.93 12.14 -1.44
N ASN A 97 4.38 11.09 -2.03
CA ASN A 97 3.93 9.91 -1.27
C ASN A 97 5.05 9.30 -0.41
N GLY A 98 6.29 9.23 -0.96
CA GLY A 98 7.44 8.73 -0.21
C GLY A 98 7.77 9.59 1.00
N LYS A 99 7.69 10.93 0.87
CA LYS A 99 7.93 11.85 1.97
C LYS A 99 6.86 11.74 3.07
N ASP A 100 5.59 11.60 2.67
CA ASP A 100 4.48 11.46 3.60
C ASP A 100 4.58 10.12 4.35
N MET A 101 4.85 9.02 3.63
CA MET A 101 5.04 7.70 4.24
C MET A 101 6.28 7.65 5.14
N ALA A 102 7.39 8.27 4.76
CA ALA A 102 8.60 8.31 5.59
C ALA A 102 8.33 8.91 6.96
N LYS A 103 7.58 10.03 7.03
CA LYS A 103 7.17 10.65 8.29
C LYS A 103 6.28 9.73 9.13
N LEU A 104 5.35 9.02 8.50
CA LEU A 104 4.46 8.08 9.17
C LEU A 104 5.23 6.87 9.73
N ILE A 105 6.20 6.33 8.99
CA ILE A 105 7.06 5.26 9.48
C ILE A 105 7.88 5.75 10.70
N GLN A 106 8.46 6.95 10.62
CA GLN A 106 9.22 7.55 11.72
C GLN A 106 8.35 7.80 12.94
N SER A 107 7.09 8.23 12.79
CA SER A 107 6.15 8.42 13.90
C SER A 107 5.79 7.09 14.60
N ASN A 108 5.94 5.96 13.91
CA ASN A 108 5.81 4.61 14.48
C ASN A 108 7.13 4.07 15.08
N ASN A 109 8.16 4.91 15.20
CA ASN A 109 9.48 4.55 15.72
C ASN A 109 10.10 3.33 15.01
N ASP A 110 9.86 3.20 13.70
CA ASP A 110 10.49 2.15 12.88
C ASP A 110 11.60 2.74 12.01
N GLN A 111 12.64 1.94 11.77
CA GLN A 111 13.74 2.27 10.89
C GLN A 111 13.50 1.67 9.52
N PHE A 112 13.96 2.35 8.47
CA PHE A 112 13.78 1.88 7.11
C PHE A 112 14.91 2.33 6.19
N HIS A 113 15.16 1.56 5.15
CA HIS A 113 15.96 1.94 4.00
C HIS A 113 15.06 2.70 3.02
N TRP A 114 15.51 3.82 2.53
CA TRP A 114 14.73 4.62 1.60
C TRP A 114 15.34 4.58 0.20
N VAL A 115 14.66 3.95 -0.75
CA VAL A 115 15.23 3.69 -2.06
C VAL A 115 14.46 4.39 -3.19
N CYS A 116 15.19 4.75 -4.25
CA CYS A 116 14.63 5.27 -5.49
C CYS A 116 15.58 5.08 -6.67
N ASP A 117 15.14 5.47 -7.87
CA ASP A 117 15.89 5.53 -9.12
C ASP A 117 16.40 6.95 -9.45
N ASN A 118 16.02 7.96 -8.66
CA ASN A 118 16.34 9.36 -8.96
C ASN A 118 17.76 9.73 -8.50
N GLY A 119 18.71 9.75 -9.44
CA GLY A 119 20.12 10.08 -9.17
C GLY A 119 20.35 11.45 -8.50
N ARG A 120 19.39 12.41 -8.61
CA ARG A 120 19.51 13.71 -7.91
C ARG A 120 19.25 13.59 -6.40
N LYS A 121 18.62 12.51 -5.96
CA LYS A 121 18.24 12.28 -4.55
C LYS A 121 19.13 11.25 -3.87
N ILE A 122 19.70 10.32 -4.63
CA ILE A 122 20.59 9.28 -4.11
C ILE A 122 21.78 9.93 -3.40
N GLY A 123 22.12 9.44 -2.23
CA GLY A 123 23.17 9.95 -1.36
C GLY A 123 22.77 11.19 -0.52
N LYS A 124 21.57 11.73 -0.67
CA LYS A 124 21.09 12.85 0.13
C LYS A 124 20.38 12.37 1.39
N ASP A 125 20.64 13.06 2.48
CA ASP A 125 19.87 12.94 3.71
C ASP A 125 18.49 13.63 3.54
N ILE A 126 17.43 12.88 3.78
CA ILE A 126 16.07 13.40 3.81
C ILE A 126 15.40 12.87 5.09
N TYR A 127 15.11 13.76 6.02
CA TYR A 127 14.54 13.44 7.34
C TYR A 127 15.42 12.49 8.19
N GLY A 128 16.73 12.59 8.08
CA GLY A 128 17.68 11.75 8.80
C GLY A 128 17.88 10.35 8.18
N VAL A 129 17.37 10.13 6.95
CA VAL A 129 17.57 8.88 6.21
C VAL A 129 18.29 9.16 4.90
N ILE A 130 19.41 8.46 4.67
CA ILE A 130 20.15 8.57 3.40
C ILE A 130 19.40 7.83 2.30
N MET A 131 19.12 8.52 1.20
CA MET A 131 18.48 7.95 0.04
C MET A 131 19.42 7.00 -0.71
N GLU A 132 19.01 5.77 -0.91
CA GLU A 132 19.79 4.74 -1.61
C GLU A 132 19.24 4.47 -3.02
N HIS A 133 20.07 3.88 -3.89
CA HIS A 133 19.58 3.31 -5.14
C HIS A 133 18.81 2.02 -4.86
N PHE A 134 17.77 1.73 -5.63
CA PHE A 134 16.94 0.53 -5.40
C PHE A 134 17.71 -0.80 -5.56
N ASP A 135 18.86 -0.81 -6.24
CA ASP A 135 19.74 -1.98 -6.31
C ASP A 135 20.32 -2.41 -4.93
N ALA A 136 20.14 -1.58 -3.89
CA ALA A 136 20.46 -1.98 -2.53
C ALA A 136 19.47 -3.02 -1.97
N VAL A 137 18.24 -3.09 -2.51
CA VAL A 137 17.18 -3.98 -1.98
C VAL A 137 17.57 -5.45 -2.00
N PRO A 138 18.12 -6.04 -3.09
CA PRO A 138 18.53 -7.44 -3.10
C PRO A 138 19.72 -7.76 -2.18
N GLN A 139 20.42 -6.75 -1.65
CA GLN A 139 21.51 -6.95 -0.69
C GLN A 139 20.99 -7.11 0.75
N LEU A 140 19.73 -6.76 1.01
CA LEU A 140 19.13 -6.87 2.32
C LEU A 140 18.61 -8.30 2.55
N GLU A 141 18.82 -8.81 3.74
CA GLU A 141 18.32 -10.12 4.11
C GLU A 141 16.81 -10.07 4.35
N ASN A 142 16.05 -10.72 3.47
CA ASN A 142 14.60 -10.88 3.58
C ASN A 142 13.82 -9.58 3.89
N PRO A 143 13.96 -8.49 3.09
CA PRO A 143 13.30 -7.22 3.38
C PRO A 143 11.79 -7.27 3.20
N GLN A 144 11.07 -6.38 3.90
CA GLN A 144 9.68 -6.01 3.64
C GLN A 144 9.65 -4.66 2.92
N ILE A 145 8.97 -4.59 1.77
CA ILE A 145 9.09 -3.48 0.84
C ILE A 145 7.74 -2.77 0.68
N MET A 146 7.68 -1.51 1.11
CA MET A 146 6.55 -0.61 0.89
C MET A 146 6.77 0.21 -0.37
N ILE A 147 5.89 0.08 -1.37
CA ILE A 147 5.99 0.77 -2.64
C ILE A 147 4.97 1.90 -2.69
N VAL A 148 5.45 3.14 -2.80
CA VAL A 148 4.64 4.35 -2.82
C VAL A 148 4.76 5.13 -4.14
N VAL A 149 5.22 4.45 -5.18
CA VAL A 149 5.25 4.96 -6.55
C VAL A 149 3.84 4.86 -7.14
N SER A 150 3.31 5.98 -7.65
CA SER A 150 1.93 6.04 -8.18
C SER A 150 1.84 5.94 -9.70
N SER A 151 2.94 6.19 -10.42
CA SER A 151 2.93 6.10 -11.88
C SER A 151 2.72 4.64 -12.35
N PRO A 152 1.81 4.39 -13.30
CA PRO A 152 1.59 3.03 -13.82
C PRO A 152 2.87 2.38 -14.38
N ASP A 153 3.63 3.11 -15.18
CA ASP A 153 4.88 2.60 -15.76
C ASP A 153 5.91 2.26 -14.67
N GLY A 154 6.04 3.12 -13.65
CA GLY A 154 6.93 2.87 -12.52
C GLY A 154 6.53 1.62 -11.73
N LYS A 155 5.23 1.37 -11.56
CA LYS A 155 4.75 0.13 -10.91
C LYS A 155 5.10 -1.11 -11.73
N ILE A 156 4.97 -1.05 -13.05
CA ILE A 156 5.32 -2.16 -13.95
C ILE A 156 6.83 -2.48 -13.86
N GLU A 157 7.68 -1.46 -13.87
CA GLU A 157 9.13 -1.67 -13.76
C GLU A 157 9.52 -2.24 -12.39
N ILE A 158 8.98 -1.69 -11.31
CA ILE A 158 9.20 -2.21 -9.96
C ILE A 158 8.71 -3.67 -9.85
N GLN A 159 7.57 -4.00 -10.43
CA GLN A 159 7.07 -5.38 -10.43
C GLN A 159 8.04 -6.35 -11.12
N LYS A 160 8.62 -5.96 -12.25
CA LYS A 160 9.63 -6.78 -12.94
C LYS A 160 10.86 -7.03 -12.07
N ASP A 161 11.32 -6.01 -11.33
CA ASP A 161 12.45 -6.16 -10.42
C ASP A 161 12.11 -7.10 -9.25
N LEU A 162 10.94 -6.94 -8.65
CA LEU A 162 10.47 -7.79 -7.56
C LEU A 162 10.33 -9.26 -8.00
N ASP A 163 9.76 -9.49 -9.19
CA ASP A 163 9.63 -10.84 -9.77
C ASP A 163 11.01 -11.46 -10.02
N ARG A 164 11.95 -10.70 -10.58
CA ARG A 164 13.34 -11.13 -10.80
C ARG A 164 14.05 -11.49 -9.48
N TRP A 165 13.73 -10.81 -8.39
CA TRP A 165 14.27 -11.09 -7.06
C TRP A 165 13.47 -12.15 -6.29
N GLY A 166 12.44 -12.75 -6.90
CA GLY A 166 11.61 -13.79 -6.31
C GLY A 166 10.79 -13.31 -5.11
N LYS A 167 10.42 -12.02 -5.07
CA LYS A 167 9.63 -11.44 -3.98
C LYS A 167 8.15 -11.79 -4.14
N VAL A 168 7.50 -12.10 -3.04
CA VAL A 168 6.11 -12.55 -2.99
C VAL A 168 5.20 -11.40 -2.52
N PRO A 169 4.10 -11.09 -3.26
CA PRO A 169 3.15 -10.05 -2.86
C PRO A 169 2.50 -10.39 -1.52
N VAL A 170 2.19 -9.37 -0.73
CA VAL A 170 1.54 -9.45 0.60
C VAL A 170 2.35 -10.24 1.64
N LYS A 171 3.59 -10.57 1.33
CA LYS A 171 4.56 -11.20 2.22
C LYS A 171 5.86 -10.41 2.26
N ASP A 172 6.38 -10.08 1.08
CA ASP A 172 7.65 -9.38 0.93
C ASP A 172 7.46 -7.94 0.44
N TYR A 173 6.37 -7.65 -0.24
CA TYR A 173 6.08 -6.28 -0.72
C TYR A 173 4.59 -5.94 -0.78
N TRP A 174 4.30 -4.64 -0.66
CA TRP A 174 2.95 -4.05 -0.70
C TRP A 174 2.96 -2.77 -1.53
N PHE A 175 1.98 -2.61 -2.44
CA PHE A 175 1.73 -1.35 -3.13
C PHE A 175 0.78 -0.48 -2.30
N PHE A 176 1.28 0.65 -1.80
CA PHE A 176 0.53 1.61 -0.98
C PHE A 176 -0.11 2.73 -1.80
N ALA A 177 0.43 3.05 -3.00
CA ALA A 177 -0.07 4.10 -3.87
C ALA A 177 -0.61 3.57 -5.20
#